data_2750aba7847cce332da21ce747f5d4f5
#
_entry.id   2750aba7847cce332da21ce747f5d4f5
#
_cell.length_a   1.000
_cell.length_b   1.000
_cell.length_c   1.000
_cell.angle_alpha   90.00
_cell.angle_beta   90.00
_cell.angle_gamma   90.00
#
_symmetry.space_group_name_H-M   'P 1'
#
loop_
_entity.id
_entity.type
_entity.pdbx_description
1 polymer ?
#
loop_
_entity_poly.entity_id
_entity_poly.type
_entity_poly.pdbx_seq_one_letter_code
_entity_poly.pdbx_strand_id
1 'polypeptide(L)'
;MAKKATTDPLAPFSPEVRRWFEASFDGATPAQAEGWRAISEGSSTLICAPTGSGKTLASFLWGIDSLARRPDRPPGVKIVYVSPLKALSYDIERNLKAPLRGIGADISVALRTGDTPQSERAKMRRDPPDILITTPESLY
;
A
#
# COMPACT_ATOMS: atom_id res chain seq x y z
N MET A 1 35.99 -6.97 -10.49
CA MET A 1 34.72 -7.00 -9.71
C MET A 1 33.81 -5.90 -10.25
N ALA A 2 32.75 -6.25 -10.92
CA ALA A 2 31.77 -5.27 -11.36
C ALA A 2 31.09 -4.68 -10.11
N LYS A 3 31.27 -3.38 -9.88
CA LYS A 3 30.47 -2.60 -8.92
C LYS A 3 29.02 -2.78 -9.34
N LYS A 4 28.24 -3.54 -8.57
CA LYS A 4 26.78 -3.58 -8.71
C LYS A 4 26.31 -2.12 -8.61
N ALA A 5 25.91 -1.54 -9.72
CA ALA A 5 25.33 -0.20 -9.70
C ALA A 5 24.20 -0.25 -8.69
N THR A 6 24.32 0.47 -7.59
CA THR A 6 23.28 0.62 -6.58
C THR A 6 22.19 1.43 -7.25
N THR A 7 21.23 0.73 -7.83
CA THR A 7 20.04 1.36 -8.41
C THR A 7 19.31 2.02 -7.27
N ASP A 8 19.00 3.30 -7.39
CA ASP A 8 18.24 4.06 -6.40
C ASP A 8 16.89 3.37 -6.14
N PRO A 9 16.61 2.91 -4.91
CA PRO A 9 15.35 2.21 -4.61
C PRO A 9 14.10 3.04 -4.85
N LEU A 10 14.24 4.37 -4.83
CA LEU A 10 13.13 5.30 -5.04
C LEU A 10 12.96 5.74 -6.50
N ALA A 11 13.80 5.25 -7.41
CA ALA A 11 13.72 5.62 -8.82
C ALA A 11 12.34 5.39 -9.47
N PRO A 12 11.56 4.34 -9.13
CA PRO A 12 10.23 4.14 -9.71
C PRO A 12 9.16 5.12 -9.24
N PHE A 13 9.40 5.83 -8.13
CA PHE A 13 8.38 6.66 -7.47
C PHE A 13 8.29 8.08 -8.00
N SER A 14 7.09 8.67 -7.86
CA SER A 14 6.85 10.09 -8.15
C SER A 14 7.65 11.00 -7.21
N PRO A 15 7.88 12.27 -7.60
CA PRO A 15 8.56 13.24 -6.74
C PRO A 15 7.87 13.43 -5.38
N GLU A 16 6.55 13.36 -5.32
CA GLU A 16 5.75 13.54 -4.10
C GLU A 16 6.00 12.41 -3.11
N VAL A 17 5.93 11.17 -3.57
CA VAL A 17 6.20 9.97 -2.76
C VAL A 17 7.65 9.96 -2.29
N ARG A 18 8.56 10.29 -3.19
CA ARG A 18 10.00 10.36 -2.89
C ARG A 18 10.29 11.37 -1.79
N ARG A 19 9.76 12.59 -1.88
CA ARG A 19 9.92 13.63 -0.85
C ARG A 19 9.37 13.19 0.50
N TRP A 20 8.18 12.59 0.50
CA TRP A 20 7.58 12.08 1.73
C TRP A 20 8.45 11.00 2.37
N PHE A 21 8.93 10.04 1.57
CA PHE A 21 9.75 8.94 2.08
C PHE A 21 11.08 9.43 2.65
N GLU A 22 11.79 10.29 1.93
CA GLU A 22 13.07 10.87 2.35
C GLU A 22 12.94 11.75 3.61
N ALA A 23 11.78 12.39 3.80
CA ALA A 23 11.50 13.16 5.01
C ALA A 23 11.11 12.27 6.21
N SER A 24 10.63 11.06 5.97
CA SER A 24 10.09 10.16 7.00
C SER A 24 11.06 9.07 7.43
N PHE A 25 12.02 8.71 6.59
CA PHE A 25 12.93 7.59 6.79
C PHE A 25 14.35 7.92 6.34
N ASP A 26 15.33 7.32 7.00
CA ASP A 26 16.75 7.48 6.65
C ASP A 26 17.13 6.78 5.32
N GLY A 27 16.35 5.79 4.91
CA GLY A 27 16.57 5.06 3.68
C GLY A 27 15.69 3.83 3.55
N ALA A 28 15.65 3.24 2.36
CA ALA A 28 14.91 2.02 2.11
C ALA A 28 15.59 0.81 2.74
N THR A 29 14.80 -0.08 3.35
CA THR A 29 15.29 -1.38 3.80
C THR A 29 15.56 -2.29 2.59
N PRO A 30 16.38 -3.36 2.72
CA PRO A 30 16.57 -4.33 1.64
C PRO A 30 15.27 -4.93 1.12
N ALA A 31 14.32 -5.25 2.01
CA ALA A 31 13.00 -5.77 1.64
C ALA A 31 12.20 -4.77 0.78
N GLN A 32 12.28 -3.48 1.11
CA GLN A 32 11.65 -2.41 0.34
C GLN A 32 12.32 -2.24 -1.03
N ALA A 33 13.63 -2.12 -1.06
CA ALA A 33 14.38 -1.90 -2.31
C ALA A 33 14.16 -3.02 -3.33
N GLU A 34 14.26 -4.27 -2.90
CA GLU A 34 14.07 -5.43 -3.78
C GLU A 34 12.59 -5.63 -4.14
N GLY A 35 11.69 -5.45 -3.18
CA GLY A 35 10.25 -5.56 -3.39
C GLY A 35 9.74 -4.53 -4.39
N TRP A 36 10.09 -3.26 -4.23
CA TRP A 36 9.66 -2.21 -5.16
C TRP A 36 10.18 -2.41 -6.58
N ARG A 37 11.41 -2.88 -6.71
CA ARG A 37 11.94 -3.21 -8.03
C ARG A 37 11.09 -4.27 -8.72
N ALA A 38 10.86 -5.39 -8.06
CA ALA A 38 10.07 -6.49 -8.63
C ALA A 38 8.62 -6.08 -8.91
N ILE A 39 7.97 -5.38 -7.98
CA ILE A 39 6.58 -4.92 -8.12
C ILE A 39 6.46 -3.91 -9.26
N SER A 40 7.37 -2.95 -9.36
CA SER A 40 7.33 -1.92 -10.41
C SER A 40 7.55 -2.49 -11.82
N GLU A 41 8.23 -3.61 -11.92
CA GLU A 41 8.41 -4.37 -13.17
C GLU A 41 7.19 -5.23 -13.54
N GLY A 42 6.14 -5.23 -12.70
CA GLY A 42 4.92 -5.99 -12.92
C GLY A 42 4.97 -7.45 -12.49
N SER A 43 5.99 -7.83 -11.72
CA SER A 43 6.15 -9.21 -11.25
C SER A 43 5.31 -9.49 -10.01
N SER A 44 4.67 -10.67 -9.96
CA SER A 44 4.14 -11.22 -8.70
C SER A 44 5.31 -11.44 -7.74
N THR A 45 5.19 -10.89 -6.53
CA THR A 45 6.33 -10.76 -5.63
C THR A 45 6.03 -11.35 -4.26
N LEU A 46 6.91 -12.21 -3.77
CA LEU A 46 6.91 -12.72 -2.39
C LEU A 46 8.00 -11.98 -1.60
N ILE A 47 7.59 -11.31 -0.52
CA ILE A 47 8.50 -10.60 0.38
C ILE A 47 8.56 -11.33 1.71
N CYS A 48 9.68 -11.98 1.99
CA CYS A 48 9.97 -12.65 3.25
C CYS A 48 11.06 -11.86 3.98
N ALA A 49 10.70 -11.29 5.12
CA ALA A 49 11.63 -10.49 5.91
C ALA A 49 11.21 -10.47 7.39
N PRO A 50 12.13 -10.22 8.33
CA PRO A 50 11.80 -10.12 9.75
C PRO A 50 10.81 -9.00 10.06
N THR A 51 10.15 -9.08 11.21
CA THR A 51 9.33 -8.00 11.75
C THR A 51 10.17 -6.72 11.89
N GLY A 52 9.59 -5.57 11.53
CA GLY A 52 10.28 -4.28 11.56
C GLY A 52 11.15 -3.98 10.34
N SER A 53 11.12 -4.82 9.31
CA SER A 53 11.88 -4.61 8.06
C SER A 53 11.15 -3.77 7.00
N GLY A 54 9.99 -3.17 7.35
CA GLY A 54 9.24 -2.31 6.46
C GLY A 54 8.41 -3.03 5.39
N LYS A 55 8.04 -4.29 5.61
CA LYS A 55 7.24 -5.10 4.65
C LYS A 55 5.91 -4.46 4.28
N THR A 56 5.21 -3.87 5.23
CA THR A 56 3.91 -3.24 4.97
C THR A 56 4.03 -2.12 3.97
N LEU A 57 5.00 -1.23 4.16
CA LEU A 57 5.25 -0.12 3.23
C LEU A 57 5.79 -0.63 1.89
N ALA A 58 6.61 -1.69 1.90
CA ALA A 58 7.06 -2.36 0.68
C ALA A 58 5.89 -2.85 -0.18
N SER A 59 4.83 -3.36 0.45
CA SER A 59 3.64 -3.83 -0.26
C SER A 59 2.77 -2.69 -0.81
N PHE A 60 2.60 -1.61 -0.06
CA PHE A 60 1.61 -0.58 -0.36
C PHE A 60 2.12 0.62 -1.16
N LEU A 61 3.36 1.04 -0.97
CA LEU A 61 3.81 2.35 -1.46
C LEU A 61 3.75 2.47 -2.99
N TRP A 62 4.09 1.42 -3.70
CA TRP A 62 3.96 1.38 -5.16
C TRP A 62 2.51 1.52 -5.62
N GLY A 63 1.59 0.80 -4.96
CA GLY A 63 0.17 0.90 -5.24
C GLY A 63 -0.39 2.30 -4.97
N ILE A 64 -0.02 2.91 -3.85
CA ILE A 64 -0.41 4.27 -3.49
C ILE A 64 0.11 5.27 -4.54
N ASP A 65 1.36 5.18 -4.92
CA ASP A 65 1.94 6.04 -5.95
C ASP A 65 1.24 5.88 -7.30
N SER A 66 0.93 4.65 -7.68
CA SER A 66 0.21 4.35 -8.93
C SER A 66 -1.20 4.96 -8.94
N LEU A 67 -1.90 4.97 -7.81
CA LEU A 67 -3.21 5.61 -7.66
C LEU A 67 -3.08 7.14 -7.65
N ALA A 68 -2.09 7.67 -6.95
CA ALA A 68 -1.85 9.11 -6.87
C ALA A 68 -1.55 9.75 -8.24
N ARG A 69 -0.91 9.00 -9.13
CA ARG A 69 -0.64 9.44 -10.51
C ARG A 69 -1.87 9.45 -11.42
N ARG A 70 -2.99 8.86 -10.99
CA ARG A 70 -4.24 8.78 -11.75
C ARG A 70 -5.40 9.38 -10.94
N PRO A 71 -5.46 10.70 -10.77
CA PRO A 71 -6.53 11.34 -10.01
C PRO A 71 -7.91 11.16 -10.66
N ASP A 72 -7.97 10.95 -11.96
CA ASP A 72 -9.16 10.73 -12.79
C ASP A 72 -9.52 9.24 -12.99
N ARG A 73 -8.96 8.36 -12.18
CA ARG A 73 -9.24 6.92 -12.26
C ARG A 73 -10.73 6.60 -12.06
N PRO A 74 -11.27 5.59 -12.77
CA PRO A 74 -12.68 5.22 -12.63
C PRO A 74 -12.99 4.70 -11.22
N PRO A 75 -14.26 4.79 -10.75
CA PRO A 75 -14.69 4.20 -9.48
C PRO A 75 -14.41 2.71 -9.40
N GLY A 76 -14.25 2.20 -8.20
CA GLY A 76 -14.05 0.78 -7.91
C GLY A 76 -12.76 0.51 -7.13
N VAL A 77 -12.67 -0.66 -6.54
CA VAL A 77 -11.50 -1.09 -5.77
C VAL A 77 -10.32 -1.35 -6.71
N LYS A 78 -9.18 -0.78 -6.38
CA LYS A 78 -7.93 -0.92 -7.14
C LYS A 78 -6.90 -1.79 -6.42
N ILE A 79 -6.91 -1.72 -5.07
CA ILE A 79 -6.00 -2.49 -4.23
C ILE A 79 -6.82 -3.24 -3.20
N VAL A 80 -6.59 -4.53 -3.07
CA VAL A 80 -7.17 -5.37 -2.03
C VAL A 80 -6.05 -5.89 -1.15
N TYR A 81 -6.12 -5.59 0.14
CA TYR A 81 -5.25 -6.17 1.15
C TYR A 81 -6.03 -7.20 1.96
N VAL A 82 -5.53 -8.43 1.98
CA VAL A 82 -6.14 -9.52 2.75
C VAL A 82 -5.27 -9.83 3.96
N SER A 83 -5.81 -9.59 5.15
CA SER A 83 -5.15 -9.88 6.43
C SER A 83 -5.82 -11.07 7.11
N PRO A 84 -5.04 -12.01 7.67
CA PRO A 84 -5.61 -13.19 8.34
C PRO A 84 -6.30 -12.84 9.67
N LEU A 85 -6.00 -11.69 10.27
CA LEU A 85 -6.50 -11.29 11.59
C LEU A 85 -7.15 -9.90 11.53
N LYS A 86 -8.32 -9.76 12.15
CA LYS A 86 -9.05 -8.48 12.27
C LYS A 86 -8.18 -7.38 12.90
N ALA A 87 -7.49 -7.68 13.99
CA ALA A 87 -6.62 -6.72 14.68
C ALA A 87 -5.54 -6.14 13.75
N LEU A 88 -4.90 -6.98 12.93
CA LEU A 88 -3.92 -6.53 11.95
C LEU A 88 -4.54 -5.65 10.87
N SER A 89 -5.79 -5.90 10.50
CA SER A 89 -6.51 -5.08 9.51
C SER A 89 -6.68 -3.64 10.00
N TYR A 90 -7.01 -3.44 11.27
CA TYR A 90 -7.10 -2.11 11.88
C TYR A 90 -5.75 -1.41 11.96
N ASP A 91 -4.69 -2.14 12.29
CA ASP A 91 -3.34 -1.57 12.32
C ASP A 91 -2.86 -1.14 10.94
N ILE A 92 -3.15 -1.92 9.91
CA ILE A 92 -2.84 -1.57 8.53
C ILE A 92 -3.59 -0.31 8.11
N GLU A 93 -4.89 -0.22 8.36
CA GLU A 93 -5.67 1.00 8.07
C GLU A 93 -5.05 2.23 8.72
N ARG A 94 -4.70 2.11 10.01
CA ARG A 94 -4.05 3.19 10.76
C ARG A 94 -2.71 3.58 10.15
N ASN A 95 -1.89 2.60 9.80
CA ASN A 95 -0.54 2.82 9.27
C ASN A 95 -0.54 3.43 7.86
N LEU A 96 -1.62 3.28 7.09
CA LEU A 96 -1.76 3.92 5.79
C LEU A 96 -2.08 5.41 5.88
N LYS A 97 -2.60 5.90 7.01
CA LYS A 97 -2.98 7.32 7.16
C LYS A 97 -1.80 8.28 7.01
N ALA A 98 -0.65 7.92 7.56
CA ALA A 98 0.55 8.77 7.48
C ALA A 98 1.05 8.95 6.02
N PRO A 99 1.30 7.89 5.24
CA PRO A 99 1.70 8.05 3.84
C PRO A 99 0.65 8.75 3.00
N LEU A 100 -0.63 8.45 3.16
CA LEU A 100 -1.69 9.08 2.39
C LEU A 100 -1.77 10.60 2.64
N ARG A 101 -1.64 11.03 3.89
CA ARG A 101 -1.59 12.47 4.24
C ARG A 101 -0.31 13.14 3.77
N GLY A 102 0.82 12.50 3.98
CA GLY A 102 2.12 13.05 3.65
C GLY A 102 2.35 13.22 2.15
N ILE A 103 1.80 12.32 1.36
CA ILE A 103 1.84 12.38 -0.12
C ILE A 103 0.79 13.35 -0.66
N GLY A 104 -0.26 13.63 0.11
CA GLY A 104 -1.37 14.50 -0.32
C GLY A 104 -2.26 13.86 -1.38
N ALA A 105 -2.34 12.53 -1.40
CA ALA A 105 -3.14 11.79 -2.36
C ALA A 105 -4.61 11.66 -1.91
N ASP A 106 -5.53 11.92 -2.82
CA ASP A 106 -6.96 11.66 -2.64
C ASP A 106 -7.26 10.18 -2.95
N ILE A 107 -7.03 9.34 -1.95
CA ILE A 107 -7.20 7.89 -2.03
C ILE A 107 -8.08 7.45 -0.87
N SER A 108 -9.20 6.81 -1.18
CA SER A 108 -10.12 6.29 -0.19
C SER A 108 -9.73 4.88 0.27
N VAL A 109 -9.81 4.67 1.58
CA VAL A 109 -9.52 3.38 2.22
C VAL A 109 -10.73 2.94 3.02
N ALA A 110 -11.13 1.69 2.89
CA ALA A 110 -12.18 1.10 3.72
C ALA A 110 -11.75 -0.27 4.24
N LEU A 111 -12.26 -0.59 5.41
CA LEU A 111 -12.05 -1.84 6.11
C LEU A 111 -13.35 -2.65 6.11
N ARG A 112 -13.29 -3.90 5.64
CA ARG A 112 -14.40 -4.84 5.70
C ARG A 112 -13.99 -6.11 6.42
N THR A 113 -14.57 -6.29 7.62
CA THR A 113 -14.42 -7.50 8.43
C THR A 113 -15.81 -8.07 8.76
N GLY A 114 -15.85 -9.16 9.52
CA GLY A 114 -17.11 -9.70 10.02
C GLY A 114 -17.90 -8.71 10.90
N ASP A 115 -17.21 -7.77 11.54
CA ASP A 115 -17.80 -6.78 12.44
C ASP A 115 -18.25 -5.49 11.75
N THR A 116 -17.99 -5.35 10.46
CA THR A 116 -18.40 -4.15 9.70
C THR A 116 -19.93 -4.05 9.63
N PRO A 117 -20.53 -2.92 10.09
CA PRO A 117 -21.99 -2.73 10.06
C PRO A 117 -22.56 -2.82 8.64
N GLN A 118 -23.82 -3.25 8.53
CA GLN A 118 -24.51 -3.36 7.24
C GLN A 118 -24.63 -2.03 6.50
N SER A 119 -24.77 -0.93 7.23
CA SER A 119 -24.81 0.42 6.65
C SER A 119 -23.50 0.77 5.94
N GLU A 120 -22.36 0.44 6.54
CA GLU A 120 -21.05 0.66 5.94
C GLU A 120 -20.79 -0.27 4.75
N ARG A 121 -21.23 -1.54 4.85
CA ARG A 121 -21.16 -2.48 3.73
C ARG A 121 -21.97 -2.00 2.53
N ALA A 122 -23.17 -1.47 2.78
CA ALA A 122 -24.00 -0.88 1.74
C ALA A 122 -23.37 0.36 1.11
N LYS A 123 -22.73 1.22 1.94
CA LYS A 123 -21.99 2.38 1.46
C LYS A 123 -20.83 1.97 0.54
N MET A 124 -20.04 0.96 0.92
CA MET A 124 -18.94 0.46 0.10
C MET A 124 -19.39 -0.09 -1.26
N ARG A 125 -20.61 -0.65 -1.34
CA ARG A 125 -21.18 -1.11 -2.62
C ARG A 125 -21.57 0.04 -3.53
N ARG A 126 -22.10 1.13 -2.96
CA ARG A 126 -22.49 2.33 -3.70
C ARG A 126 -21.32 3.21 -4.09
N ASP A 127 -20.37 3.33 -3.19
CA ASP A 127 -19.17 4.15 -3.32
C ASP A 127 -17.94 3.31 -2.91
N PRO A 128 -17.42 2.47 -3.83
CA PRO A 128 -16.31 1.58 -3.53
C PRO A 128 -15.03 2.34 -3.17
N PRO A 129 -14.27 1.92 -2.14
CA PRO A 129 -12.98 2.51 -1.83
C PRO A 129 -11.94 2.18 -2.91
N ASP A 130 -10.91 2.99 -3.01
CA ASP A 130 -9.73 2.67 -3.83
C ASP A 130 -8.93 1.51 -3.26
N ILE A 131 -8.77 1.50 -1.93
CA ILE A 131 -8.09 0.44 -1.18
C ILE A 131 -9.07 -0.25 -0.24
N LEU A 132 -9.25 -1.53 -0.42
CA LEU A 132 -10.06 -2.37 0.47
C LEU A 132 -9.15 -3.24 1.33
N ILE A 133 -9.29 -3.10 2.65
CA ILE A 133 -8.64 -3.98 3.63
C ILE A 133 -9.69 -4.96 4.16
N THR A 134 -9.43 -6.24 4.07
CA THR A 134 -10.40 -7.27 4.44
C THR A 134 -9.73 -8.51 5.03
N THR A 135 -10.53 -9.46 5.47
CA THR A 135 -10.07 -10.78 5.93
C THR A 135 -10.53 -11.86 4.95
N PRO A 136 -9.91 -13.05 4.95
CA PRO A 136 -10.31 -14.13 4.04
C PRO A 136 -11.81 -14.50 4.17
N GLU A 137 -12.34 -14.52 5.39
CA GLU A 137 -13.74 -14.87 5.65
C GLU A 137 -14.72 -13.82 5.10
N SER A 138 -14.29 -12.59 4.97
CA SER A 138 -15.11 -11.49 4.44
C SER A 138 -15.00 -11.31 2.93
N LEU A 139 -14.08 -12.02 2.31
CA LEU A 139 -13.86 -11.96 0.87
C LEU A 139 -14.82 -12.87 0.10
N TYR A 140 -15.35 -13.91 0.74
CA TYR A 140 -16.31 -14.88 0.19
C TYR A 140 -17.76 -14.44 0.38
#